data_809d87f8325537e23bb1ba04d611ece3
#
_entry.id   809d87f8325537e23bb1ba04d611ece3
#
_cell.length_a   1.000
_cell.length_b   1.000
_cell.length_c   1.000
_cell.angle_alpha   90.00
_cell.angle_beta   90.00
_cell.angle_gamma   90.00
#
_symmetry.space_group_name_H-M   'P 1'
#
loop_
_entity.id
_entity.type
_entity.pdbx_description
1 polymer ?
#
loop_
_entity_poly.entity_id
_entity_poly.type
_entity_poly.pdbx_seq_one_letter_code
_entity_poly.pdbx_strand_id
1 'polypeptide(L)'
;MAARLSLIALALLGVLGAADQPLAQKSDRSAAELMDAVMWNREPIGGPFALIDQDRKRRTDMDFRGKVLLVYFGFSYCPDVCPTDLQEIGLAVDRLGSAGDAVQPIFVTVDPARDTPEHLKEYVAMFHTRFVGLTGDAAAIDAAARAYRVYYARVELEKSDYTVDHSAFIYLMGRRGEYLGFFPPGTPADILVGTLKPLVAGR
;
A
#
# COMPACT_ATOMS: atom_id res chain seq x y z
N MET A 1 59.39 -41.03 -36.95
CA MET A 1 59.13 -40.27 -35.72
C MET A 1 58.11 -39.22 -36.03
N ALA A 2 56.86 -39.44 -35.63
CA ALA A 2 55.72 -38.57 -35.96
C ALA A 2 55.25 -37.91 -34.68
N ALA A 3 55.37 -36.57 -34.62
CA ALA A 3 54.84 -35.78 -33.52
C ALA A 3 53.37 -35.44 -33.76
N ARG A 4 52.48 -35.82 -32.83
CA ARG A 4 51.07 -35.48 -32.83
C ARG A 4 50.87 -34.14 -32.11
N LEU A 5 50.40 -33.13 -32.83
CA LEU A 5 49.88 -31.91 -32.23
C LEU A 5 48.40 -32.15 -31.82
N SER A 6 48.13 -32.02 -30.51
CA SER A 6 46.76 -31.98 -29.98
C SER A 6 46.29 -30.53 -29.95
N LEU A 7 45.26 -30.23 -30.72
CA LEU A 7 44.53 -28.95 -30.61
C LEU A 7 43.50 -29.08 -29.48
N ILE A 8 43.69 -28.24 -28.44
CA ILE A 8 42.71 -28.06 -27.38
C ILE A 8 41.79 -26.91 -27.80
N ALA A 9 40.55 -27.25 -28.13
CA ALA A 9 39.50 -26.29 -28.41
C ALA A 9 38.92 -25.81 -27.08
N LEU A 10 39.14 -24.54 -26.73
CA LEU A 10 38.56 -23.89 -25.57
C LEU A 10 37.17 -23.40 -25.91
N ALA A 11 36.13 -24.11 -25.47
CA ALA A 11 34.73 -23.69 -25.58
C ALA A 11 34.43 -22.64 -24.52
N LEU A 12 34.32 -21.37 -24.90
CA LEU A 12 33.74 -20.31 -24.07
C LEU A 12 32.21 -20.50 -24.04
N LEU A 13 31.71 -21.07 -22.93
CA LEU A 13 30.30 -20.98 -22.60
C LEU A 13 29.99 -19.56 -22.08
N GLY A 14 29.39 -18.76 -22.93
CA GLY A 14 28.76 -17.51 -22.54
C GLY A 14 27.52 -17.79 -21.71
N VAL A 15 27.60 -17.57 -20.37
CA VAL A 15 26.44 -17.53 -19.49
C VAL A 15 25.74 -16.20 -19.76
N LEU A 16 24.70 -16.22 -20.60
CA LEU A 16 23.72 -15.15 -20.67
C LEU A 16 22.93 -15.17 -19.35
N GLY A 17 23.31 -14.28 -18.44
CA GLY A 17 22.50 -13.99 -17.25
C GLY A 17 21.17 -13.40 -17.69
N ALA A 18 20.12 -14.23 -17.67
CA ALA A 18 18.76 -13.73 -17.72
C ALA A 18 18.58 -12.87 -16.47
N ALA A 19 18.40 -11.56 -16.65
CA ALA A 19 17.95 -10.69 -15.58
C ALA A 19 16.55 -11.16 -15.18
N ASP A 20 16.45 -11.84 -14.04
CA ASP A 20 15.19 -12.11 -13.38
C ASP A 20 14.52 -10.77 -13.07
N GLN A 21 13.60 -10.36 -13.92
CA GLN A 21 12.64 -9.31 -13.57
C GLN A 21 11.75 -9.91 -12.47
N PRO A 22 11.63 -9.25 -11.32
CA PRO A 22 10.66 -9.69 -10.33
C PRO A 22 9.27 -9.54 -10.95
N LEU A 23 8.71 -10.68 -11.36
CA LEU A 23 7.31 -10.79 -11.74
C LEU A 23 6.51 -10.28 -10.54
N ALA A 24 5.69 -9.24 -10.75
CA ALA A 24 4.65 -8.88 -9.80
C ALA A 24 3.92 -10.18 -9.41
N GLN A 25 4.13 -10.61 -8.18
CA GLN A 25 3.65 -11.90 -7.73
C GLN A 25 2.14 -11.82 -7.69
N LYS A 26 1.47 -12.42 -8.68
CA LYS A 26 0.04 -12.68 -8.59
C LYS A 26 -0.18 -13.36 -7.26
N SER A 27 -0.94 -12.73 -6.38
CA SER A 27 -1.49 -13.42 -5.22
C SER A 27 -2.18 -14.67 -5.77
N ASP A 28 -1.85 -15.85 -5.26
CA ASP A 28 -2.47 -17.12 -5.70
C ASP A 28 -3.98 -17.12 -5.42
N ARG A 29 -4.50 -16.08 -4.77
CA ARG A 29 -5.91 -15.87 -4.44
C ARG A 29 -6.51 -14.76 -5.28
N SER A 30 -7.75 -15.00 -5.73
CA SER A 30 -8.54 -14.00 -6.44
C SER A 30 -8.94 -12.84 -5.52
N ALA A 31 -9.31 -11.70 -6.11
CA ALA A 31 -9.85 -10.57 -5.37
C ALA A 31 -11.08 -10.95 -4.53
N ALA A 32 -11.92 -11.87 -5.06
CA ALA A 32 -13.10 -12.36 -4.34
C ALA A 32 -12.73 -13.17 -3.08
N GLU A 33 -11.72 -14.03 -3.14
CA GLU A 33 -11.24 -14.81 -1.99
C GLU A 33 -10.59 -13.93 -0.92
N LEU A 34 -9.87 -12.89 -1.33
CA LEU A 34 -9.30 -11.91 -0.41
C LEU A 34 -10.41 -11.09 0.25
N MET A 35 -11.43 -10.69 -0.53
CA MET A 35 -12.61 -10.00 -0.03
C MET A 35 -13.34 -10.84 1.02
N ASP A 36 -13.59 -12.11 0.74
CA ASP A 36 -14.25 -13.04 1.67
C ASP A 36 -13.45 -13.19 2.97
N ALA A 37 -12.12 -13.29 2.90
CA ALA A 37 -11.26 -13.36 4.07
C ALA A 37 -11.34 -12.09 4.94
N VAL A 38 -11.38 -10.91 4.31
CA VAL A 38 -11.52 -9.62 4.99
C VAL A 38 -12.91 -9.49 5.63
N MET A 39 -13.96 -9.77 4.87
CA MET A 39 -15.36 -9.65 5.31
C MET A 39 -15.68 -10.52 6.54
N TRP A 40 -15.13 -11.74 6.58
CA TRP A 40 -15.43 -12.68 7.65
C TRP A 40 -14.35 -12.76 8.73
N ASN A 41 -13.36 -11.87 8.70
CA ASN A 41 -12.25 -11.83 9.67
C ASN A 41 -11.59 -13.22 9.91
N ARG A 42 -11.47 -14.01 8.84
CA ARG A 42 -10.95 -15.38 8.89
C ARG A 42 -9.43 -15.44 8.97
N GLU A 43 -8.75 -14.32 8.68
CA GLU A 43 -7.31 -14.20 8.72
C GLU A 43 -6.89 -12.91 9.40
N PRO A 44 -5.74 -12.88 10.08
CA PRO A 44 -5.22 -11.64 10.65
C PRO A 44 -4.99 -10.62 9.54
N ILE A 45 -5.43 -9.39 9.78
CA ILE A 45 -5.26 -8.23 8.91
C ILE A 45 -4.37 -7.23 9.62
N GLY A 46 -3.47 -6.61 8.87
CA GLY A 46 -2.42 -5.75 9.40
C GLY A 46 -1.22 -6.56 9.85
N GLY A 47 -0.17 -5.86 10.18
CA GLY A 47 1.10 -6.46 10.58
C GLY A 47 2.27 -5.49 10.42
N PRO A 48 3.49 -5.94 10.70
CA PRO A 48 4.66 -5.10 10.54
C PRO A 48 4.89 -4.74 9.08
N PHE A 49 5.25 -3.49 8.86
CA PHE A 49 5.75 -2.99 7.59
C PHE A 49 6.98 -2.11 7.81
N ALA A 50 7.76 -1.90 6.76
CA ALA A 50 8.87 -0.96 6.75
C ALA A 50 8.90 -0.27 5.38
N LEU A 51 8.41 0.96 5.34
CA LEU A 51 8.23 1.77 4.14
C LEU A 51 8.95 3.12 4.27
N ILE A 52 8.91 3.93 3.24
CA ILE A 52 9.49 5.28 3.20
C ILE A 52 8.35 6.28 3.10
N ASP A 53 8.36 7.32 3.95
CA ASP A 53 7.36 8.37 3.87
C ASP A 53 7.69 9.45 2.81
N GLN A 54 6.76 10.37 2.59
CA GLN A 54 6.91 11.49 1.67
C GLN A 54 8.07 12.45 2.01
N ASP A 55 8.64 12.36 3.20
CA ASP A 55 9.83 13.12 3.63
C ASP A 55 11.11 12.25 3.60
N ARG A 56 11.08 11.11 2.89
CA ARG A 56 12.17 10.13 2.75
C ARG A 56 12.61 9.49 4.07
N LYS A 57 11.77 9.51 5.10
CA LYS A 57 12.06 8.85 6.38
C LYS A 57 11.53 7.42 6.35
N ARG A 58 12.32 6.50 6.87
CA ARG A 58 11.85 5.13 7.09
C ARG A 58 10.77 5.13 8.17
N ARG A 59 9.65 4.49 7.88
CA ARG A 59 8.51 4.31 8.78
C ARG A 59 8.19 2.83 8.94
N THR A 60 7.82 2.48 10.14
CA THR A 60 7.31 1.15 10.50
C THR A 60 5.92 1.29 11.12
N ASP A 61 5.19 0.20 11.24
CA ASP A 61 3.91 0.18 11.97
C ASP A 61 4.05 0.68 13.43
N MET A 62 5.22 0.50 14.02
CA MET A 62 5.51 0.95 15.40
C MET A 62 5.52 2.46 15.55
N ASP A 63 5.86 3.21 14.49
CA ASP A 63 5.90 4.68 14.51
C ASP A 63 4.51 5.31 14.66
N PHE A 64 3.45 4.54 14.42
CA PHE A 64 2.07 4.99 14.47
C PHE A 64 1.31 4.52 15.73
N ARG A 65 1.98 3.82 16.65
CA ARG A 65 1.37 3.37 17.90
C ARG A 65 0.85 4.55 18.73
N GLY A 66 -0.26 4.33 19.43
CA GLY A 66 -0.95 5.38 20.18
C GLY A 66 -1.98 6.17 19.36
N LYS A 67 -2.00 6.03 18.04
CA LYS A 67 -2.98 6.63 17.12
C LYS A 67 -3.98 5.57 16.64
N VAL A 68 -5.20 6.01 16.38
CA VAL A 68 -6.14 5.26 15.55
C VAL A 68 -5.78 5.51 14.11
N LEU A 69 -5.62 4.45 13.29
CA LEU A 69 -5.17 4.62 11.91
C LEU A 69 -6.32 4.37 10.94
N LEU A 70 -6.39 5.20 9.91
CA LEU A 70 -7.13 4.94 8.68
C LEU A 70 -6.10 4.66 7.59
N VAL A 71 -5.95 3.39 7.21
CA VAL A 71 -4.95 2.95 6.22
C VAL A 71 -5.66 2.67 4.90
N TYR A 72 -5.22 3.34 3.85
CA TYR A 72 -5.74 3.20 2.50
C TYR A 72 -4.62 2.79 1.55
N PHE A 73 -4.84 1.73 0.78
CA PHE A 73 -3.94 1.31 -0.29
C PHE A 73 -4.49 1.79 -1.63
N GLY A 74 -3.65 2.47 -2.42
CA GLY A 74 -4.06 3.03 -3.70
C GLY A 74 -2.87 3.52 -4.52
N PHE A 75 -3.11 4.33 -5.53
CA PHE A 75 -2.06 4.97 -6.34
C PHE A 75 -2.52 6.35 -6.81
N SER A 76 -1.58 7.27 -6.96
CA SER A 76 -1.89 8.68 -7.21
C SER A 76 -2.50 8.95 -8.60
N TYR A 77 -2.27 8.05 -9.55
CA TYR A 77 -2.80 8.12 -10.91
C TYR A 77 -4.18 7.46 -11.06
N CYS A 78 -4.82 7.07 -9.95
CA CYS A 78 -6.20 6.58 -9.96
C CYS A 78 -7.16 7.74 -10.29
N PRO A 79 -7.98 7.62 -11.35
CA PRO A 79 -8.81 8.75 -11.80
C PRO A 79 -10.12 8.91 -11.01
N ASP A 80 -10.47 7.98 -10.11
CA ASP A 80 -11.83 7.87 -9.57
C ASP A 80 -11.87 7.61 -8.04
N VAL A 81 -11.76 6.36 -7.61
CA VAL A 81 -12.06 5.95 -6.23
C VAL A 81 -11.05 6.49 -5.20
N CYS A 82 -9.75 6.50 -5.52
CA CYS A 82 -8.74 6.93 -4.56
C CYS A 82 -8.91 8.39 -4.11
N PRO A 83 -9.02 9.39 -5.01
CA PRO A 83 -9.19 10.78 -4.57
C PRO A 83 -10.50 10.99 -3.80
N THR A 84 -11.57 10.27 -4.16
CA THR A 84 -12.85 10.34 -3.44
C THR A 84 -12.72 9.85 -2.00
N ASP A 85 -12.12 8.67 -1.79
CA ASP A 85 -11.95 8.10 -0.45
C ASP A 85 -10.98 8.94 0.40
N LEU A 86 -9.89 9.43 -0.18
CA LEU A 86 -8.95 10.30 0.54
C LEU A 86 -9.58 11.63 0.97
N GLN A 87 -10.47 12.18 0.13
CA GLN A 87 -11.25 13.38 0.47
C GLN A 87 -12.15 13.12 1.68
N GLU A 88 -12.88 12.00 1.70
CA GLU A 88 -13.77 11.64 2.81
C GLU A 88 -12.99 11.37 4.10
N ILE A 89 -11.82 10.73 4.01
CA ILE A 89 -10.91 10.56 5.16
C ILE A 89 -10.44 11.92 5.70
N GLY A 90 -10.01 12.83 4.84
CA GLY A 90 -9.58 14.18 5.21
C GLY A 90 -10.70 14.95 5.93
N LEU A 91 -11.89 14.97 5.33
CA LEU A 91 -13.08 15.58 5.92
C LEU A 91 -13.45 14.98 7.28
N ALA A 92 -13.31 13.66 7.45
CA ALA A 92 -13.58 13.01 8.72
C ALA A 92 -12.60 13.48 9.81
N VAL A 93 -11.31 13.61 9.48
CA VAL A 93 -10.30 14.12 10.42
C VAL A 93 -10.60 15.57 10.82
N ASP A 94 -10.98 16.42 9.87
CA ASP A 94 -11.37 17.82 10.14
C ASP A 94 -12.60 17.91 11.06
N ARG A 95 -13.65 17.11 10.78
CA ARG A 95 -14.89 17.10 11.57
C ARG A 95 -14.75 16.57 13.00
N LEU A 96 -13.67 15.84 13.29
CA LEU A 96 -13.31 15.44 14.65
C LEU A 96 -12.71 16.58 15.46
N GLY A 97 -12.31 17.70 14.84
CA GLY A 97 -11.67 18.82 15.49
C GLY A 97 -10.39 18.39 16.24
N SER A 98 -10.23 18.83 17.49
CA SER A 98 -9.05 18.45 18.31
C SER A 98 -8.93 16.94 18.57
N ALA A 99 -10.05 16.19 18.56
CA ALA A 99 -10.00 14.74 18.69
C ALA A 99 -9.36 14.07 17.48
N GLY A 100 -9.38 14.70 16.32
CA GLY A 100 -8.69 14.26 15.10
C GLY A 100 -7.17 14.16 15.27
N ASP A 101 -6.58 14.80 16.30
CA ASP A 101 -5.15 14.64 16.63
C ASP A 101 -4.79 13.20 17.02
N ALA A 102 -5.77 12.43 17.47
CA ALA A 102 -5.61 11.02 17.82
C ALA A 102 -5.77 10.08 16.62
N VAL A 103 -6.15 10.59 15.43
CA VAL A 103 -6.29 9.83 14.19
C VAL A 103 -5.11 10.11 13.28
N GLN A 104 -4.57 9.06 12.68
CA GLN A 104 -3.53 9.15 11.66
C GLN A 104 -4.02 8.54 10.35
N PRO A 105 -4.34 9.35 9.34
CA PRO A 105 -4.58 8.85 8.00
C PRO A 105 -3.26 8.46 7.32
N ILE A 106 -3.25 7.31 6.68
CA ILE A 106 -2.08 6.74 5.99
C ILE A 106 -2.50 6.33 4.58
N PHE A 107 -1.79 6.80 3.59
CA PHE A 107 -1.88 6.34 2.21
C PHE A 107 -0.66 5.47 1.89
N VAL A 108 -0.87 4.23 1.47
CA VAL A 108 0.20 3.32 1.04
C VAL A 108 0.06 3.12 -0.46
N THR A 109 1.09 3.50 -1.22
CA THR A 109 1.03 3.26 -2.66
C THR A 109 1.13 1.78 -3.02
N VAL A 110 0.41 1.39 -4.06
CA VAL A 110 0.57 0.09 -4.74
C VAL A 110 1.28 0.26 -6.10
N ASP A 111 1.74 1.48 -6.40
CA ASP A 111 2.49 1.81 -7.61
C ASP A 111 3.77 2.62 -7.31
N PRO A 112 4.75 2.01 -6.65
CA PRO A 112 5.95 2.73 -6.25
C PRO A 112 6.81 3.21 -7.43
N ALA A 113 6.55 2.74 -8.64
CA ALA A 113 7.26 3.18 -9.84
C ALA A 113 6.92 4.63 -10.21
N ARG A 114 5.66 5.05 -10.04
CA ARG A 114 5.19 6.41 -10.29
C ARG A 114 5.08 7.25 -9.01
N ASP A 115 4.75 6.62 -7.88
CA ASP A 115 4.52 7.28 -6.60
C ASP A 115 5.82 7.40 -5.79
N THR A 116 6.71 8.30 -6.22
CA THR A 116 7.93 8.65 -5.47
C THR A 116 7.57 9.41 -4.19
N PRO A 117 8.48 9.49 -3.19
CA PRO A 117 8.24 10.31 -2.00
C PRO A 117 7.82 11.75 -2.30
N GLU A 118 8.48 12.39 -3.27
CA GLU A 118 8.20 13.77 -3.68
C GLU A 118 6.80 13.90 -4.27
N HIS A 119 6.42 12.96 -5.15
CA HIS A 119 5.11 12.95 -5.75
C HIS A 119 4.00 12.72 -4.71
N LEU A 120 4.22 11.77 -3.80
CA LEU A 120 3.29 11.52 -2.69
C LEU A 120 3.14 12.72 -1.77
N LYS A 121 4.21 13.50 -1.55
CA LYS A 121 4.14 14.70 -0.72
C LYS A 121 3.13 15.71 -1.24
N GLU A 122 3.14 15.94 -2.55
CA GLU A 122 2.18 16.83 -3.20
C GLU A 122 0.78 16.21 -3.21
N TYR A 123 0.68 14.94 -3.57
CA TYR A 123 -0.58 14.23 -3.71
C TYR A 123 -1.38 14.16 -2.40
N VAL A 124 -0.79 13.66 -1.32
CA VAL A 124 -1.53 13.49 -0.05
C VAL A 124 -1.87 14.82 0.61
N ALA A 125 -1.07 15.87 0.39
CA ALA A 125 -1.34 17.21 0.91
C ALA A 125 -2.60 17.85 0.32
N MET A 126 -3.03 17.43 -0.87
CA MET A 126 -4.28 17.90 -1.48
C MET A 126 -5.53 17.51 -0.68
N PHE A 127 -5.46 16.43 0.08
CA PHE A 127 -6.62 15.91 0.83
C PHE A 127 -6.62 16.35 2.29
N HIS A 128 -5.48 16.24 2.97
CA HIS A 128 -5.33 16.75 4.32
C HIS A 128 -3.85 16.74 4.75
N THR A 129 -3.42 17.74 5.52
CA THR A 129 -2.02 17.94 5.94
C THR A 129 -1.48 16.84 6.88
N ARG A 130 -2.36 16.06 7.51
CA ARG A 130 -1.98 14.95 8.40
C ARG A 130 -1.76 13.64 7.68
N PHE A 131 -2.06 13.53 6.41
CA PHE A 131 -1.76 12.30 5.70
C PHE A 131 -0.27 11.98 5.73
N VAL A 132 0.02 10.71 5.97
CA VAL A 132 1.33 10.15 5.72
C VAL A 132 1.22 9.28 4.46
N GLY A 133 1.90 9.70 3.40
CA GLY A 133 2.04 8.91 2.17
C GLY A 133 3.25 7.99 2.30
N LEU A 134 3.06 6.71 2.08
CA LEU A 134 4.09 5.68 2.20
C LEU A 134 4.36 5.03 0.85
N THR A 135 5.63 4.90 0.50
CA THR A 135 6.14 4.20 -0.66
C THR A 135 7.33 3.32 -0.27
N GLY A 136 7.93 2.62 -1.21
CA GLY A 136 9.08 1.76 -0.96
C GLY A 136 9.51 1.02 -2.22
N ASP A 137 10.39 0.04 -2.09
CA ASP A 137 10.61 -0.88 -3.19
C ASP A 137 9.43 -1.86 -3.36
N ALA A 138 9.38 -2.52 -4.50
CA ALA A 138 8.28 -3.43 -4.82
C ALA A 138 8.09 -4.54 -3.78
N ALA A 139 9.19 -5.06 -3.21
CA ALA A 139 9.13 -6.12 -2.20
C ALA A 139 8.55 -5.63 -0.87
N ALA A 140 8.86 -4.40 -0.47
CA ALA A 140 8.32 -3.79 0.75
C ALA A 140 6.83 -3.46 0.60
N ILE A 141 6.42 -2.95 -0.56
CA ILE A 141 5.00 -2.72 -0.89
C ILE A 141 4.22 -4.04 -0.89
N ASP A 142 4.75 -5.07 -1.54
CA ASP A 142 4.18 -6.42 -1.57
C ASP A 142 4.00 -7.00 -0.15
N ALA A 143 5.01 -6.84 0.71
CA ALA A 143 4.92 -7.32 2.08
C ALA A 143 3.82 -6.60 2.86
N ALA A 144 3.70 -5.27 2.73
CA ALA A 144 2.65 -4.48 3.35
C ALA A 144 1.26 -4.86 2.81
N ALA A 145 1.11 -4.97 1.49
CA ALA A 145 -0.14 -5.37 0.86
C ALA A 145 -0.60 -6.76 1.31
N ARG A 146 0.31 -7.75 1.38
CA ARG A 146 0.00 -9.08 1.92
C ARG A 146 -0.43 -9.04 3.38
N ALA A 147 0.25 -8.24 4.22
CA ALA A 147 -0.12 -8.10 5.63
C ALA A 147 -1.55 -7.57 5.79
N TYR A 148 -1.98 -6.65 4.94
CA TYR A 148 -3.33 -6.07 4.94
C TYR A 148 -4.33 -6.82 4.05
N ARG A 149 -3.93 -7.94 3.42
CA ARG A 149 -4.78 -8.71 2.48
C ARG A 149 -5.28 -7.86 1.31
N VAL A 150 -4.47 -6.92 0.87
CA VAL A 150 -4.76 -6.08 -0.30
C VAL A 150 -4.41 -6.83 -1.56
N TYR A 151 -5.38 -6.96 -2.45
CA TYR A 151 -5.14 -7.34 -3.84
C TYR A 151 -4.70 -6.11 -4.62
N TYR A 152 -3.70 -6.25 -5.48
CA TYR A 152 -3.40 -5.27 -6.52
C TYR A 152 -2.76 -5.96 -7.72
N ALA A 153 -3.02 -5.42 -8.91
CA ALA A 153 -2.46 -5.92 -10.16
C ALA A 153 -2.31 -4.80 -11.18
N ARG A 154 -1.16 -4.74 -11.83
CA ARG A 154 -0.95 -3.84 -12.97
C ARG A 154 -1.77 -4.33 -14.16
N VAL A 155 -2.49 -3.41 -14.82
CA VAL A 155 -3.28 -3.64 -16.01
C VAL A 155 -2.75 -2.73 -17.12
N GLU A 156 -2.21 -3.34 -18.18
CA GLU A 156 -1.70 -2.60 -19.32
C GLU A 156 -2.85 -1.96 -20.10
N LEU A 157 -2.67 -0.69 -20.47
CA LEU A 157 -3.57 0.07 -21.31
C LEU A 157 -2.95 0.26 -22.71
N GLU A 158 -3.69 0.86 -23.61
CA GLU A 158 -3.14 1.21 -24.92
C GLU A 158 -2.01 2.23 -24.81
N LYS A 159 -1.11 2.26 -25.82
CA LYS A 159 0.00 3.25 -25.93
C LYS A 159 1.04 3.20 -24.82
N SER A 160 1.34 2.01 -24.30
CA SER A 160 2.37 1.80 -23.26
C SER A 160 2.09 2.49 -21.93
N ASP A 161 0.83 2.76 -21.64
CA ASP A 161 0.35 3.23 -20.34
C ASP A 161 -0.22 2.06 -19.52
N TYR A 162 -0.48 2.28 -18.24
CA TYR A 162 -1.08 1.26 -17.37
C TYR A 162 -1.89 1.88 -16.23
N THR A 163 -2.82 1.09 -15.72
CA THR A 163 -3.51 1.33 -14.45
C THR A 163 -3.20 0.22 -13.45
N VAL A 164 -3.70 0.36 -12.23
CA VAL A 164 -3.56 -0.66 -11.19
C VAL A 164 -4.94 -0.99 -10.62
N ASP A 165 -5.38 -2.23 -10.82
CA ASP A 165 -6.53 -2.74 -10.08
C ASP A 165 -6.11 -3.03 -8.65
N HIS A 166 -6.91 -2.59 -7.67
CA HIS A 166 -6.61 -2.83 -6.26
C HIS A 166 -7.86 -2.88 -5.39
N SER A 167 -7.72 -3.50 -4.20
CA SER A 167 -8.72 -3.42 -3.15
C SER A 167 -8.77 -2.01 -2.57
N ALA A 168 -9.91 -1.33 -2.66
CA ALA A 168 -10.08 0.07 -2.23
C ALA A 168 -10.78 0.19 -0.87
N PHE A 169 -10.31 -0.55 0.13
CA PHE A 169 -10.83 -0.45 1.49
C PHE A 169 -10.06 0.54 2.34
N ILE A 170 -10.78 1.22 3.25
CA ILE A 170 -10.17 2.01 4.32
C ILE A 170 -10.06 1.10 5.55
N TYR A 171 -8.86 0.64 5.88
CA TYR A 171 -8.64 -0.22 7.05
C TYR A 171 -8.59 0.62 8.33
N LEU A 172 -9.37 0.23 9.32
CA LEU A 172 -9.39 0.84 10.65
C LEU A 172 -8.52 0.02 11.60
N MET A 173 -7.44 0.66 12.10
CA MET A 173 -6.54 0.05 13.07
C MET A 173 -6.60 0.78 14.40
N GLY A 174 -6.58 0.03 15.47
CA GLY A 174 -6.56 0.56 16.82
C GLY A 174 -5.20 1.09 17.24
N ARG A 175 -5.14 1.72 18.41
CA ARG A 175 -3.94 2.40 18.94
C ARG A 175 -2.75 1.46 19.17
N ARG A 176 -2.98 0.16 19.35
CA ARG A 176 -1.96 -0.87 19.48
C ARG A 176 -1.65 -1.55 18.15
N GLY A 177 -2.25 -1.07 17.06
CA GLY A 177 -2.12 -1.61 15.71
C GLY A 177 -2.94 -2.87 15.47
N GLU A 178 -3.92 -3.14 16.35
CA GLU A 178 -4.90 -4.19 16.14
C GLU A 178 -5.90 -3.79 15.06
N TYR A 179 -6.30 -4.76 14.24
CA TYR A 179 -7.35 -4.57 13.26
C TYR A 179 -8.71 -4.46 13.95
N LEU A 180 -9.45 -3.39 13.65
CA LEU A 180 -10.79 -3.15 14.21
C LEU A 180 -11.90 -3.35 13.18
N GLY A 181 -11.57 -3.23 11.89
CA GLY A 181 -12.54 -3.35 10.81
C GLY A 181 -12.08 -2.61 9.55
N PHE A 182 -12.96 -2.47 8.60
CA PHE A 182 -12.74 -1.70 7.39
C PHE A 182 -14.01 -0.96 6.98
N PHE A 183 -13.83 0.04 6.12
CA PHE A 183 -14.92 0.70 5.44
C PHE A 183 -14.83 0.42 3.94
N PRO A 184 -15.96 0.16 3.27
CA PRO A 184 -15.99 0.03 1.82
C PRO A 184 -15.66 1.35 1.12
N PRO A 185 -15.25 1.30 -0.16
CA PRO A 185 -15.02 2.51 -0.95
C PRO A 185 -16.29 3.37 -1.03
N GLY A 186 -16.12 4.68 -1.06
CA GLY A 186 -17.21 5.65 -1.07
C GLY A 186 -17.88 5.85 0.28
N THR A 187 -17.30 5.38 1.39
CA THR A 187 -17.86 5.61 2.73
C THR A 187 -17.81 7.10 3.09
N PRO A 188 -18.98 7.74 3.36
CA PRO A 188 -19.02 9.16 3.70
C PRO A 188 -18.31 9.50 5.00
N ALA A 189 -17.76 10.71 5.09
CA ALA A 189 -17.05 11.21 6.27
C ALA A 189 -17.89 11.10 7.55
N ASP A 190 -19.20 11.30 7.51
CA ASP A 190 -20.06 11.20 8.68
C ASP A 190 -20.06 9.79 9.32
N ILE A 191 -20.00 8.76 8.50
CA ILE A 191 -19.89 7.36 8.95
C ILE A 191 -18.52 7.13 9.58
N LEU A 192 -17.44 7.62 8.93
CA LEU A 192 -16.08 7.56 9.50
C LEU A 192 -16.04 8.27 10.85
N VAL A 193 -16.57 9.49 10.95
CA VAL A 193 -16.63 10.26 12.20
C VAL A 193 -17.41 9.53 13.30
N GLY A 194 -18.59 8.99 12.96
CA GLY A 194 -19.42 8.23 13.91
C GLY A 194 -18.66 7.05 14.54
N THR A 195 -17.88 6.34 13.72
CA THR A 195 -17.07 5.20 14.17
C THR A 195 -15.81 5.64 14.94
N LEU A 196 -15.16 6.72 14.51
CA LEU A 196 -13.91 7.19 15.12
C LEU A 196 -14.14 7.86 16.48
N LYS A 197 -15.24 8.61 16.66
CA LYS A 197 -15.52 9.35 17.91
C LYS A 197 -15.33 8.54 19.19
N PRO A 198 -15.92 7.35 19.36
CA PRO A 198 -15.74 6.55 20.58
C PRO A 198 -14.29 6.05 20.74
N LEU A 199 -13.56 5.79 19.66
CA LEU A 199 -12.18 5.29 19.68
C LEU A 199 -11.17 6.37 20.09
N VAL A 200 -11.49 7.64 19.83
CA VAL A 200 -10.61 8.77 20.17
C VAL A 200 -10.99 9.45 21.48
N ALA A 201 -12.23 9.30 21.97
CA ALA A 201 -12.70 9.85 23.22
C ALA A 201 -12.13 9.13 24.46
N GLY A 202 -11.71 7.89 24.34
CA GLY A 202 -11.10 7.10 25.43
C GLY A 202 -9.62 7.45 25.61
N ARG A 203 -9.31 8.51 26.33
CA ARG A 203 -7.96 8.81 26.87
C ARG A 203 -7.87 8.43 28.32
#